data_5523a540cd683da25cd1a5e660b4b063
#
_entry.id   5523a540cd683da25cd1a5e660b4b063
#
_cell.length_a   1.000
_cell.length_b   1.000
_cell.length_c   1.000
_cell.angle_alpha   90.00
_cell.angle_beta   90.00
_cell.angle_gamma   90.00
#
_symmetry.space_group_name_H-M   'P 1'
#
loop_
_entity.id
_entity.type
_entity.pdbx_description
1 polymer ?
#
loop_
_entity_poly.entity_id
_entity_poly.type
_entity_poly.pdbx_seq_one_letter_code
_entity_poly.pdbx_strand_id
1 'polypeptide(L)'
;MMRAKRQHYRFCFCPGFWDFLLAQHSAGRLRSIDKVRDQIKAGDELHAWVYNNAPSKFFGSTRSAAVANEYGKMMVWVNGQAYTGAAKAEFAHADNADGWLVAFAKVNSLTVVTHEVLSNGMKRVKIPNVCDQFGVEYCDTYD
;
A
#
# COMPACT_ATOMS: atom_id res chain seq x y z
N MET A 1 2.31 5.63 3.04
CA MET A 1 3.32 6.06 4.03
C MET A 1 4.57 6.65 3.40
N MET A 2 5.31 5.99 2.51
CA MET A 2 6.56 6.53 1.95
C MET A 2 6.36 7.80 1.10
N ARG A 3 5.31 7.89 0.28
CA ARG A 3 4.96 9.13 -0.43
C ARG A 3 4.52 10.24 0.52
N ALA A 4 3.71 9.92 1.51
CA ALA A 4 3.27 10.89 2.52
C ALA A 4 4.46 11.60 3.17
N LYS A 5 5.47 10.85 3.65
CA LYS A 5 6.67 11.43 4.25
C LYS A 5 7.43 12.34 3.28
N ARG A 6 7.59 11.90 2.01
CA ARG A 6 8.45 12.61 1.06
C ARG A 6 7.83 13.89 0.49
N GLN A 7 6.51 13.96 0.39
CA GLN A 7 5.83 15.03 -0.34
C GLN A 7 5.01 15.97 0.55
N HIS A 8 4.34 15.44 1.59
CA HIS A 8 3.31 16.22 2.29
C HIS A 8 3.42 16.22 3.82
N TYR A 9 3.94 15.16 4.46
CA TYR A 9 3.87 14.98 5.91
C TYR A 9 5.24 14.64 6.49
N ARG A 10 6.19 15.59 6.39
CA ARG A 10 7.49 15.44 7.07
C ARG A 10 7.28 15.46 8.58
N PHE A 11 8.03 14.65 9.32
CA PHE A 11 7.93 14.53 10.77
C PHE A 11 8.05 15.87 11.50
N CYS A 12 8.93 16.74 11.01
CA CYS A 12 9.13 18.06 11.59
C CYS A 12 8.00 19.07 11.31
N PHE A 13 7.25 18.91 10.22
CA PHE A 13 6.17 19.85 9.84
C PHE A 13 4.79 19.36 10.23
N CYS A 14 4.57 18.05 10.29
CA CYS A 14 3.27 17.45 10.56
C CYS A 14 3.37 16.30 11.58
N PRO A 15 3.87 16.53 12.79
CA PRO A 15 3.97 15.46 13.81
C PRO A 15 2.59 14.86 14.12
N GLY A 16 1.54 15.69 14.19
CA GLY A 16 0.17 15.25 14.46
C GLY A 16 -0.39 14.25 13.44
N PHE A 17 0.10 14.25 12.20
CA PHE A 17 -0.28 13.23 11.21
C PHE A 17 0.16 11.83 11.65
N TRP A 18 1.35 11.70 12.19
CA TRP A 18 1.90 10.41 12.61
C TRP A 18 1.23 9.90 13.89
N ASP A 19 0.92 10.80 14.83
CA ASP A 19 0.12 10.49 16.02
C ASP A 19 -1.29 10.07 15.64
N PHE A 20 -1.88 10.75 14.65
CA PHE A 20 -3.18 10.38 14.09
C PHE A 20 -3.17 8.95 13.51
N LEU A 21 -2.14 8.56 12.76
CA LEU A 21 -2.04 7.19 12.23
C LEU A 21 -2.03 6.15 13.36
N LEU A 22 -1.30 6.41 14.44
CA LEU A 22 -1.26 5.51 15.60
C LEU A 22 -2.61 5.45 16.33
N ALA A 23 -3.28 6.58 16.47
CA ALA A 23 -4.61 6.65 17.06
C ALA A 23 -5.65 5.89 16.24
N GLN A 24 -5.63 6.04 14.90
CA GLN A 24 -6.51 5.28 14.00
C GLN A 24 -6.21 3.78 14.04
N HIS A 25 -4.94 3.40 14.14
CA HIS A 25 -4.57 2.01 14.32
C HIS A 25 -5.07 1.45 15.66
N SER A 26 -4.88 2.17 16.75
CA SER A 26 -5.36 1.77 18.09
C SER A 26 -6.88 1.62 18.14
N ALA A 27 -7.60 2.43 17.36
CA ALA A 27 -9.04 2.33 17.17
C ALA A 27 -9.47 1.19 16.22
N GLY A 28 -8.53 0.42 15.68
CA GLY A 28 -8.78 -0.68 14.73
C GLY A 28 -9.15 -0.24 13.32
N ARG A 29 -9.05 1.05 12.99
CA ARG A 29 -9.47 1.63 11.70
C ARG A 29 -8.37 1.71 10.65
N LEU A 30 -7.11 1.65 11.05
CA LEU A 30 -5.97 1.75 10.14
C LEU A 30 -4.97 0.62 10.38
N ARG A 31 -4.48 0.05 9.29
CA ARG A 31 -3.33 -0.86 9.29
C ARG A 31 -2.55 -0.76 7.98
N SER A 32 -1.32 -1.20 8.01
CA SER A 32 -0.49 -1.40 6.82
C SER A 32 -0.20 -2.89 6.63
N ILE A 33 0.73 -3.25 5.76
CA ILE A 33 1.14 -4.63 5.50
C ILE A 33 2.65 -4.82 5.65
N ASP A 34 3.07 -6.05 5.92
CA ASP A 34 4.48 -6.44 6.05
C ASP A 34 5.32 -6.02 4.82
N LYS A 35 4.80 -6.19 3.61
CA LYS A 35 5.48 -5.77 2.38
C LYS A 35 5.77 -4.26 2.31
N VAL A 36 4.91 -3.42 2.85
CA VAL A 36 5.16 -1.97 2.95
C VAL A 36 6.24 -1.68 3.98
N ARG A 37 6.25 -2.39 5.12
CA ARG A 37 7.32 -2.27 6.12
C ARG A 37 8.68 -2.63 5.52
N ASP A 38 8.75 -3.72 4.77
CA ASP A 38 9.98 -4.24 4.18
C ASP A 38 10.59 -3.29 3.13
N GLN A 39 9.80 -2.36 2.56
CA GLN A 39 10.28 -1.29 1.68
C GLN A 39 10.95 -0.12 2.43
N ILE A 40 10.81 -0.04 3.74
CA ILE A 40 11.34 1.07 4.55
C ILE A 40 12.81 0.80 4.83
N LYS A 41 13.68 1.63 4.25
CA LYS A 41 15.14 1.45 4.35
C LYS A 41 15.67 1.91 5.72
N ALA A 42 16.63 1.17 6.24
CA ALA A 42 17.37 1.56 7.44
C ALA A 42 18.05 2.93 7.24
N GLY A 43 18.13 3.74 8.32
CA GLY A 43 18.70 5.09 8.30
C GLY A 43 17.71 6.19 7.87
N ASP A 44 16.50 5.85 7.48
CA ASP A 44 15.43 6.81 7.22
C ASP A 44 14.68 7.14 8.53
N GLU A 45 14.24 8.40 8.71
CA GLU A 45 13.39 8.82 9.84
C GLU A 45 12.11 7.98 9.94
N LEU A 46 11.53 7.59 8.78
CA LEU A 46 10.37 6.70 8.76
C LEU A 46 10.70 5.32 9.33
N HIS A 47 11.89 4.80 9.08
CA HIS A 47 12.36 3.57 9.69
C HIS A 47 12.42 3.70 11.21
N ALA A 48 13.05 4.76 11.72
CA ALA A 48 13.12 5.01 13.15
C ALA A 48 11.71 5.15 13.78
N TRP A 49 10.81 5.87 13.13
CA TRP A 49 9.43 6.02 13.59
C TRP A 49 8.70 4.68 13.65
N VAL A 50 8.79 3.88 12.58
CA VAL A 50 8.12 2.56 12.52
C VAL A 50 8.63 1.64 13.63
N TYR A 51 9.93 1.55 13.84
CA TYR A 51 10.51 0.63 14.82
C TYR A 51 10.36 1.09 16.27
N ASN A 52 10.28 2.40 16.52
CA ASN A 52 10.15 2.95 17.87
C ASN A 52 8.70 3.18 18.30
N ASN A 53 7.79 3.45 17.36
CA ASN A 53 6.44 3.93 17.67
C ASN A 53 5.33 3.01 17.14
N ALA A 54 5.52 2.34 15.99
CA ALA A 54 4.45 1.54 15.43
C ALA A 54 4.30 0.20 16.17
N PRO A 55 3.11 -0.16 16.66
CA PRO A 55 2.87 -1.46 17.27
C PRO A 55 3.11 -2.60 16.26
N SER A 56 3.50 -3.78 16.75
CA SER A 56 3.77 -4.96 15.90
C SER A 56 2.59 -5.33 14.99
N LYS A 57 1.37 -5.12 15.47
CA LYS A 57 0.12 -5.39 14.75
C LYS A 57 -0.23 -4.31 13.71
N PHE A 58 0.52 -3.21 13.65
CA PHE A 58 0.32 -2.15 12.65
C PHE A 58 0.48 -2.69 11.23
N PHE A 59 1.37 -3.65 11.05
CA PHE A 59 1.62 -4.29 9.77
C PHE A 59 1.02 -5.70 9.73
N GLY A 60 -0.10 -5.85 9.02
CA GLY A 60 -0.72 -7.14 8.78
C GLY A 60 0.15 -8.04 7.90
N SER A 61 0.10 -9.35 8.14
CA SER A 61 0.86 -10.31 7.34
C SER A 61 0.15 -10.62 6.02
N THR A 62 0.90 -10.59 4.93
CA THR A 62 0.44 -11.00 3.59
C THR A 62 0.64 -12.49 3.31
N ARG A 63 1.13 -13.26 4.28
CA ARG A 63 1.51 -14.68 4.10
C ARG A 63 0.33 -15.66 4.09
N SER A 64 -0.91 -15.19 4.15
CA SER A 64 -2.07 -16.08 4.08
C SER A 64 -2.32 -16.59 2.66
N ALA A 65 -2.80 -17.84 2.53
CA ALA A 65 -3.16 -18.41 1.23
C ALA A 65 -4.24 -17.58 0.50
N ALA A 66 -5.18 -16.98 1.23
CA ALA A 66 -6.23 -16.14 0.67
C ALA A 66 -5.64 -14.89 0.00
N VAL A 67 -4.72 -14.19 0.67
CA VAL A 67 -4.05 -13.00 0.11
C VAL A 67 -3.18 -13.37 -1.08
N ALA A 68 -2.41 -14.46 -0.99
CA ALA A 68 -1.58 -14.94 -2.10
C ALA A 68 -2.42 -15.31 -3.34
N ASN A 69 -3.58 -15.91 -3.15
CA ASN A 69 -4.50 -16.26 -4.23
C ASN A 69 -5.06 -15.01 -4.93
N GLU A 70 -5.52 -14.01 -4.18
CA GLU A 70 -5.99 -12.75 -4.76
C GLU A 70 -4.87 -11.99 -5.47
N TYR A 71 -3.65 -11.96 -4.90
CA TYR A 71 -2.49 -11.41 -5.58
C TYR A 71 -2.20 -12.13 -6.90
N GLY A 72 -2.26 -13.46 -6.93
CA GLY A 72 -2.09 -14.25 -8.15
C GLY A 72 -3.10 -13.90 -9.24
N LYS A 73 -4.38 -13.71 -8.89
CA LYS A 73 -5.41 -13.25 -9.83
C LYS A 73 -5.10 -11.85 -10.39
N MET A 74 -4.58 -10.95 -9.57
CA MET A 74 -4.17 -9.61 -10.01
C MET A 74 -3.00 -9.68 -10.99
N MET A 75 -2.02 -10.57 -10.75
CA MET A 75 -0.91 -10.80 -11.68
C MET A 75 -1.37 -11.33 -13.03
N VAL A 76 -2.29 -12.28 -13.04
CA VAL A 76 -2.88 -12.81 -14.28
C VAL A 76 -3.58 -11.69 -15.04
N TRP A 77 -4.39 -10.89 -14.36
CA TRP A 77 -5.08 -9.76 -14.99
C TRP A 77 -4.10 -8.71 -15.55
N VAL A 78 -3.12 -8.27 -14.78
CA VAL A 78 -2.10 -7.29 -15.24
C VAL A 78 -1.37 -7.82 -16.49
N ASN A 79 -1.01 -9.09 -16.50
CA ASN A 79 -0.34 -9.69 -17.66
C ASN A 79 -1.22 -9.73 -18.91
N GLY A 80 -2.54 -9.86 -18.76
CA GLY A 80 -3.50 -9.81 -19.86
C GLY A 80 -3.80 -8.40 -20.39
N GLN A 81 -3.40 -7.34 -19.69
CA GLN A 81 -3.63 -5.97 -20.11
C GLN A 81 -2.55 -5.46 -21.09
N ALA A 82 -2.85 -4.34 -21.76
CA ALA A 82 -1.95 -3.66 -22.70
C ALA A 82 -0.79 -2.88 -22.04
N TYR A 83 -0.54 -3.08 -20.75
CA TYR A 83 0.60 -2.46 -20.07
C TYR A 83 1.93 -2.84 -20.74
N THR A 84 2.89 -1.91 -20.73
CA THR A 84 4.25 -2.21 -21.21
C THR A 84 4.89 -3.34 -20.40
N GLY A 85 5.82 -4.09 -21.02
CA GLY A 85 6.56 -5.12 -20.30
C GLY A 85 7.28 -4.59 -19.06
N ALA A 86 7.82 -3.36 -19.13
CA ALA A 86 8.45 -2.69 -17.99
C ALA A 86 7.45 -2.42 -16.85
N ALA A 87 6.23 -1.96 -17.18
CA ALA A 87 5.19 -1.73 -16.17
C ALA A 87 4.75 -3.02 -15.48
N LYS A 88 4.60 -4.10 -16.24
CA LYS A 88 4.27 -5.43 -15.69
C LYS A 88 5.37 -5.96 -14.79
N ALA A 89 6.63 -5.83 -15.21
CA ALA A 89 7.78 -6.25 -14.42
C ALA A 89 7.94 -5.43 -13.14
N GLU A 90 7.72 -4.10 -13.19
CA GLU A 90 7.73 -3.23 -12.02
C GLU A 90 6.64 -3.64 -11.01
N PHE A 91 5.42 -3.90 -11.49
CA PHE A 91 4.31 -4.27 -10.61
C PHE A 91 4.50 -5.65 -9.99
N ALA A 92 5.08 -6.60 -10.71
CA ALA A 92 5.36 -7.96 -10.23
C ALA A 92 6.67 -8.05 -9.43
N HIS A 93 7.46 -6.97 -9.32
CA HIS A 93 8.74 -7.01 -8.62
C HIS A 93 8.56 -7.36 -7.13
N ALA A 94 9.47 -8.17 -6.59
CA ALA A 94 9.39 -8.67 -5.21
C ALA A 94 9.31 -7.56 -4.15
N ASP A 95 9.95 -6.41 -4.45
CA ASP A 95 9.96 -5.24 -3.57
C ASP A 95 8.73 -4.31 -3.80
N ASN A 96 7.84 -4.64 -4.74
CA ASN A 96 6.64 -3.84 -4.96
C ASN A 96 5.50 -4.35 -4.06
N ALA A 97 5.02 -3.49 -3.17
CA ALA A 97 3.95 -3.83 -2.24
C ALA A 97 2.54 -3.53 -2.80
N ASP A 98 2.41 -2.84 -3.93
CA ASP A 98 1.13 -2.28 -4.40
C ASP A 98 0.07 -3.38 -4.63
N GLY A 99 0.41 -4.43 -5.36
CA GLY A 99 -0.50 -5.55 -5.61
C GLY A 99 -0.84 -6.33 -4.33
N TRP A 100 0.12 -6.50 -3.42
CA TRP A 100 -0.10 -7.14 -2.13
C TRP A 100 -1.01 -6.33 -1.23
N LEU A 101 -0.89 -4.99 -1.28
CA LEU A 101 -1.74 -4.08 -0.51
C LEU A 101 -3.21 -4.21 -0.95
N VAL A 102 -3.47 -4.21 -2.26
CA VAL A 102 -4.82 -4.36 -2.80
C VAL A 102 -5.38 -5.76 -2.49
N ALA A 103 -4.58 -6.82 -2.64
CA ALA A 103 -4.98 -8.18 -2.30
C ALA A 103 -5.34 -8.34 -0.83
N PHE A 104 -4.52 -7.77 0.06
CA PHE A 104 -4.78 -7.76 1.50
C PHE A 104 -6.07 -6.99 1.84
N ALA A 105 -6.26 -5.82 1.24
CA ALA A 105 -7.46 -5.02 1.42
C ALA A 105 -8.72 -5.79 0.97
N LYS A 106 -8.67 -6.45 -0.19
CA LYS A 106 -9.78 -7.26 -0.69
C LYS A 106 -10.17 -8.38 0.27
N VAL A 107 -9.21 -9.16 0.73
CA VAL A 107 -9.46 -10.30 1.63
C VAL A 107 -10.04 -9.86 2.97
N ASN A 108 -9.66 -8.67 3.45
CA ASN A 108 -10.07 -8.15 4.74
C ASN A 108 -11.20 -7.10 4.66
N SER A 109 -11.79 -6.88 3.49
CA SER A 109 -12.85 -5.87 3.26
C SER A 109 -12.46 -4.48 3.75
N LEU A 110 -11.26 -4.03 3.35
CA LEU A 110 -10.68 -2.74 3.75
C LEU A 110 -10.62 -1.79 2.55
N THR A 111 -10.70 -0.48 2.84
CA THR A 111 -10.47 0.59 1.87
C THR A 111 -8.96 0.89 1.76
N VAL A 112 -8.44 0.99 0.54
CA VAL A 112 -7.04 1.36 0.30
C VAL A 112 -6.88 2.87 0.32
N VAL A 113 -6.00 3.38 1.17
CA VAL A 113 -5.65 4.82 1.18
C VAL A 113 -4.45 5.04 0.27
N THR A 114 -4.64 5.83 -0.79
CA THR A 114 -3.59 6.12 -1.79
C THR A 114 -3.73 7.54 -2.35
N HIS A 115 -2.59 8.18 -2.66
CA HIS A 115 -2.56 9.44 -3.44
C HIS A 115 -2.43 9.19 -4.94
N GLU A 116 -2.41 7.94 -5.38
CA GLU A 116 -2.45 7.67 -6.81
C GLU A 116 -3.84 7.92 -7.35
N VAL A 117 -3.90 8.44 -8.56
CA VAL A 117 -5.16 8.67 -9.31
C VAL A 117 -5.30 7.65 -10.41
N LEU A 118 -6.55 7.33 -10.74
CA LEU A 118 -6.89 6.47 -11.88
C LEU A 118 -6.21 7.00 -13.16
N SER A 119 -5.72 6.11 -13.99
CA SER A 119 -5.00 6.48 -15.20
C SER A 119 -5.22 5.45 -16.31
N ASN A 120 -5.43 5.94 -17.53
CA ASN A 120 -5.47 5.11 -18.74
C ASN A 120 -4.07 4.86 -19.35
N GLY A 121 -3.02 5.37 -18.70
CA GLY A 121 -1.65 5.21 -19.17
C GLY A 121 -1.12 3.79 -18.97
N MET A 122 -0.46 3.25 -20.00
CA MET A 122 0.04 1.86 -20.02
C MET A 122 1.48 1.70 -19.52
N LYS A 123 2.14 2.80 -19.16
CA LYS A 123 3.54 2.80 -18.70
C LYS A 123 3.71 2.45 -17.21
N ARG A 124 2.61 2.37 -16.46
CA ARG A 124 2.61 2.01 -15.04
C ARG A 124 1.26 1.45 -14.63
N VAL A 125 1.27 0.36 -13.87
CA VAL A 125 0.08 -0.15 -13.19
C VAL A 125 -0.17 0.69 -11.94
N LYS A 126 -1.35 1.28 -11.84
CA LYS A 126 -1.74 2.14 -10.72
C LYS A 126 -2.64 1.39 -9.73
N ILE A 127 -2.50 1.70 -8.44
CA ILE A 127 -3.35 1.12 -7.38
C ILE A 127 -4.83 1.31 -7.68
N PRO A 128 -5.34 2.51 -8.04
CA PRO A 128 -6.76 2.69 -8.35
C PRO A 128 -7.26 1.80 -9.50
N ASN A 129 -6.45 1.60 -10.55
CA ASN A 129 -6.84 0.72 -11.66
C ASN A 129 -7.04 -0.73 -11.22
N VAL A 130 -6.20 -1.22 -10.32
CA VAL A 130 -6.32 -2.57 -9.75
C VAL A 130 -7.52 -2.63 -8.80
N CYS A 131 -7.71 -1.61 -7.97
CA CYS A 131 -8.86 -1.52 -7.06
C CYS A 131 -10.20 -1.58 -7.81
N ASP A 132 -10.36 -0.77 -8.86
CA ASP A 132 -11.58 -0.77 -9.68
C ASP A 132 -11.85 -2.14 -10.30
N GLN A 133 -10.81 -2.77 -10.87
CA GLN A 133 -10.95 -4.08 -11.50
C GLN A 133 -11.36 -5.17 -10.50
N PHE A 134 -10.87 -5.11 -9.27
CA PHE A 134 -11.08 -6.15 -8.26
C PHE A 134 -12.16 -5.79 -7.23
N GLY A 135 -12.85 -4.65 -7.40
CA GLY A 135 -13.92 -4.23 -6.51
C GLY A 135 -13.41 -3.91 -5.09
N VAL A 136 -12.24 -3.27 -4.98
CA VAL A 136 -11.67 -2.77 -3.72
C VAL A 136 -11.90 -1.27 -3.64
N GLU A 137 -12.48 -0.80 -2.54
CA GLU A 137 -12.64 0.64 -2.32
C GLU A 137 -11.29 1.30 -2.09
N TYR A 138 -11.14 2.55 -2.55
CA TYR A 138 -9.98 3.38 -2.28
C TYR A 138 -10.36 4.84 -2.08
N CYS A 139 -9.55 5.53 -1.30
CA CYS A 139 -9.70 6.95 -1.01
C CYS A 139 -8.32 7.63 -0.92
N ASP A 140 -8.28 8.94 -0.77
CA ASP A 140 -7.03 9.62 -0.44
C ASP A 140 -6.93 9.91 1.08
N THR A 141 -5.91 10.65 1.51
CA THR A 141 -5.74 10.99 2.93
C THR A 141 -6.58 12.19 3.39
N TYR A 142 -7.34 12.80 2.48
CA TYR A 142 -8.22 13.94 2.80
C TYR A 142 -9.68 13.51 2.95
N ASP A 143 -10.03 12.29 2.52
CA ASP A 143 -11.34 11.65 2.71
C ASP A 143 -11.46 11.03 4.13
#